data_16c2fbd80f4fd74f6f2a4ea64a0df99b
#
_entry.id   16c2fbd80f4fd74f6f2a4ea64a0df99b
#
_cell.length_a   1.000
_cell.length_b   1.000
_cell.length_c   1.000
_cell.angle_alpha   90.00
_cell.angle_beta   90.00
_cell.angle_gamma   90.00
#
_symmetry.space_group_name_H-M   'P 1'
#
loop_
_entity.id
_entity.type
_entity.pdbx_description
1 polymer ?
#
loop_
_entity_poly.entity_id
_entity_poly.type
_entity_poly.pdbx_seq_one_letter_code
_entity_poly.pdbx_strand_id
1 'polypeptide(L)' 'MKGSEDMGTWKEHIDKLKSQWIGKEVVYENEKHRVVDVDYNGLLLIDKKARMTDTTAVAISSIKEN' A
#
# COMPACT_ATOMS: atom_id res chain seq x y z
N MET A 1 -5.32 -23.68 -16.05
CA MET A 1 -6.08 -23.46 -14.82
C MET A 1 -5.24 -22.83 -13.74
N LYS A 2 -4.14 -23.43 -13.43
CA LYS A 2 -3.31 -22.89 -12.36
C LYS A 2 -2.75 -21.52 -12.69
N GLY A 3 -2.37 -21.32 -13.92
CA GLY A 3 -1.86 -20.01 -14.32
C GLY A 3 -2.88 -18.91 -14.12
N SER A 4 -4.13 -19.19 -14.47
CA SER A 4 -5.19 -18.21 -14.27
C SER A 4 -5.40 -17.93 -12.81
N GLU A 5 -5.36 -18.97 -11.99
CA GLU A 5 -5.54 -18.81 -10.56
C GLU A 5 -4.43 -17.96 -9.96
N ASP A 6 -3.20 -18.15 -10.44
CA ASP A 6 -2.09 -17.37 -9.93
C ASP A 6 -2.29 -15.89 -10.18
N MET A 7 -2.72 -15.53 -11.38
CA MET A 7 -2.97 -14.14 -11.70
C MET A 7 -4.13 -13.60 -10.87
N GLY A 8 -5.20 -14.40 -10.73
CA GLY A 8 -6.31 -13.99 -9.90
C GLY A 8 -5.92 -13.82 -8.45
N THR A 9 -5.09 -14.73 -7.96
CA THR A 9 -4.64 -14.68 -6.58
C THR A 9 -3.87 -13.40 -6.29
N TRP A 10 -2.99 -13.01 -7.21
CA TRP A 10 -2.21 -11.78 -7.01
C TRP A 10 -3.12 -10.57 -7.00
N LYS A 11 -4.07 -10.52 -7.92
CA LYS A 11 -5.00 -9.40 -7.96
C LYS A 11 -5.81 -9.33 -6.68
N GLU A 12 -6.26 -10.46 -6.17
CA GLU A 12 -6.99 -10.50 -4.92
C GLU A 12 -6.13 -10.02 -3.77
N HIS A 13 -4.86 -10.40 -3.79
CA HIS A 13 -3.92 -9.95 -2.75
C HIS A 13 -3.79 -8.44 -2.74
N ILE A 14 -3.64 -7.85 -3.92
CA ILE A 14 -3.53 -6.39 -4.02
C ILE A 14 -4.83 -5.72 -3.58
N ASP A 15 -5.97 -6.29 -3.97
CA ASP A 15 -7.25 -5.73 -3.55
C ASP A 15 -7.41 -5.76 -2.04
N LYS A 16 -6.95 -6.82 -1.41
CA LYS A 16 -6.99 -6.91 0.04
C LYS A 16 -6.09 -5.87 0.69
N LEU A 17 -4.90 -5.67 0.13
CA LEU A 17 -3.99 -4.66 0.65
C LEU A 17 -4.61 -3.28 0.54
N LYS A 18 -5.27 -3.00 -0.57
CA LYS A 18 -5.94 -1.71 -0.72
C LYS A 18 -7.00 -1.52 0.35
N SER A 19 -7.81 -2.55 0.59
CA SER A 19 -8.86 -2.45 1.61
C SER A 19 -8.28 -2.28 3.00
N GLN A 20 -7.15 -2.89 3.27
CA GLN A 20 -6.55 -2.84 4.60
C GLN A 20 -5.79 -1.55 4.85
N TRP A 21 -5.14 -1.01 3.84
CA TRP A 21 -4.16 0.04 4.04
C TRP A 21 -4.61 1.42 3.60
N ILE A 22 -5.44 1.53 2.57
CA ILE A 22 -5.85 2.85 2.08
C ILE A 22 -6.60 3.58 3.19
N GLY A 23 -6.17 4.81 3.46
CA GLY A 23 -6.77 5.62 4.51
C GLY A 23 -6.16 5.42 5.87
N LYS A 24 -5.26 4.45 6.00
CA LYS A 24 -4.65 4.14 7.29
C LYS A 24 -3.44 5.04 7.51
N GLU A 25 -3.22 5.42 8.76
CA GLU A 25 -2.06 6.21 9.14
C GLU A 25 -0.90 5.30 9.47
N VAL A 26 0.28 5.61 8.94
CA VAL A 26 1.48 4.81 9.17
C VAL A 26 2.64 5.75 9.49
N VAL A 27 3.69 5.19 10.08
CA VAL A 27 4.90 5.95 10.39
C VAL A 27 6.01 5.45 9.48
N TYR A 28 6.62 6.36 8.75
CA TYR A 28 7.73 6.07 7.88
C TYR A 28 8.81 7.12 8.12
N GLU A 29 10.01 6.66 8.42
CA GLU A 29 11.15 7.54 8.72
C GLU A 29 10.80 8.56 9.79
N ASN A 30 10.12 8.10 10.84
CA ASN A 30 9.76 8.92 11.99
C ASN A 30 8.75 10.01 11.68
N GLU A 31 8.05 9.89 10.55
CA GLU A 31 7.02 10.85 10.19
C GLU A 31 5.72 10.12 9.90
N LYS A 32 4.63 10.76 10.22
CA LYS A 32 3.31 10.19 9.96
C LYS A 32 2.91 10.45 8.52
N HIS A 33 2.40 9.42 7.90
CA HIS A 33 1.92 9.48 6.53
C HIS A 33 0.58 8.79 6.45
N ARG A 34 -0.15 9.05 5.38
CA ARG A 34 -1.39 8.35 5.12
C ARG A 34 -1.24 7.53 3.84
N VAL A 35 -1.72 6.30 3.90
CA VAL A 35 -1.70 5.44 2.73
C VAL A 35 -2.80 5.90 1.79
N VAL A 36 -2.45 6.29 0.57
CA VAL A 36 -3.41 6.78 -0.41
C VAL A 36 -3.72 5.74 -1.48
N ASP A 37 -2.83 4.78 -1.66
CA ASP A 37 -3.08 3.71 -2.64
C ASP A 37 -2.11 2.57 -2.38
N VAL A 38 -2.27 1.51 -3.13
CA VAL A 38 -1.35 0.36 -3.07
C VAL A 38 -0.91 0.07 -4.51
N ASP A 39 0.40 -0.04 -4.68
CA ASP A 39 0.97 -0.33 -5.98
C ASP A 39 0.70 -1.78 -6.37
N TYR A 40 0.72 -2.05 -7.67
CA TYR A 40 0.52 -3.39 -8.17
C TYR A 40 1.63 -4.35 -7.70
N ASN A 41 2.76 -3.81 -7.31
CA ASN A 41 3.85 -4.61 -6.75
C ASN A 41 3.69 -4.87 -5.26
N GLY A 42 2.61 -4.41 -4.66
CA GLY A 42 2.38 -4.61 -3.24
C GLY A 42 3.02 -3.57 -2.36
N LEU A 43 3.48 -2.47 -2.94
CA LEU A 43 4.04 -1.37 -2.17
C LEU A 43 2.95 -0.38 -1.80
N LEU A 44 3.08 0.18 -0.61
CA LEU A 44 2.14 1.20 -0.17
C LEU A 44 2.55 2.55 -0.71
N LEU A 45 1.59 3.25 -1.29
CA LEU A 45 1.82 4.62 -1.73
C LEU A 45 1.37 5.54 -0.62
N ILE A 46 2.32 6.24 -0.02
CA ILE A 46 2.04 7.08 1.13
C ILE A 46 2.24 8.54 0.76
N ASP A 47 1.51 9.39 1.45
CA ASP A 47 1.57 10.81 1.22
C ASP A 47 1.55 11.51 2.56
N LYS A 48 2.46 12.43 2.74
CA LYS A 48 2.64 13.12 4.00
C LYS A 48 1.39 13.90 4.40
N LYS A 49 0.69 14.47 3.43
CA LYS A 49 -0.49 15.28 3.71
C LYS A 49 -1.70 14.85 2.89
N ALA A 50 -1.71 13.62 2.45
CA ALA A 50 -2.81 13.07 1.66
C ALA A 50 -3.07 13.87 0.38
N ARG A 51 -2.03 14.41 -0.20
CA ARG A 51 -2.16 15.24 -1.40
C ARG A 51 -2.18 14.45 -2.69
N MET A 52 -1.64 13.24 -2.67
CA MET A 52 -1.54 12.39 -3.84
C MET A 52 -0.60 12.93 -4.92
N THR A 53 0.06 14.03 -4.67
CA THR A 53 1.03 14.59 -5.62
C THR A 53 2.46 14.22 -5.30
N ASP A 54 2.73 13.88 -4.04
CA ASP A 54 4.07 13.53 -3.59
C ASP A 54 4.08 12.15 -2.97
N THR A 55 3.45 11.19 -3.62
CA THR A 55 3.38 9.85 -3.09
C THR A 55 4.74 9.17 -3.20
N THR A 56 5.04 8.36 -2.19
CA THR A 56 6.25 7.58 -2.15
C THR A 56 5.86 6.11 -1.99
N ALA A 57 6.46 5.24 -2.80
CA ALA A 57 6.18 3.81 -2.70
C ALA A 57 7.12 3.20 -1.68
N VAL A 58 6.56 2.56 -0.66
CA VAL A 58 7.36 1.97 0.41
C VAL A 58 6.90 0.55 0.67
N ALA A 59 7.82 -0.30 1.09
CA ALA A 59 7.48 -1.67 1.45
C ALA A 59 6.76 -1.68 2.79
N ILE A 60 5.84 -2.62 2.95
CA ILE A 60 5.09 -2.74 4.19
C ILE A 60 6.02 -2.93 5.37
N SER A 61 7.12 -3.66 5.15
CA SER A 61 8.07 -3.92 6.23
C SER A 61 8.87 -2.68 6.65
N SER A 62 8.80 -1.62 5.86
CA SER A 62 9.54 -0.39 6.15
C SER A 62 8.73 0.62 6.95
N ILE A 63 7.48 0.33 7.23
CA ILE A 63 6.61 1.25 7.95
C ILE A 63 6.09 0.60 9.22
N LYS A 64 5.53 1.43 10.07
CA LYS A 64 4.88 0.95 11.29
C LYS A 64 3.47 1.48 11.32
N GLU A 65 2.55 0.68 11.85
CA GLU A 65 1.20 1.15 12.06
C GLU A 65 1.17 2.11 13.21
N ASN A 66 0.39 3.13 13.04
CA ASN A 66 0.27 4.14 14.08
C ASN A 66 -0.90 3.80 15.00
#